data_3b7e7aadfad4f8f573598e28b47b475e
#
_entry.id   3b7e7aadfad4f8f573598e28b47b475e
#
_cell.length_a   1.000
_cell.length_b   1.000
_cell.length_c   1.000
_cell.angle_alpha   90.00
_cell.angle_beta   90.00
_cell.angle_gamma   90.00
#
_symmetry.space_group_name_H-M   'P 1'
#
loop_
_entity.id
_entity.type
_entity.pdbx_description
1 polymer ?
#
loop_
_entity_poly.entity_id
_entity_poly.type
_entity_poly.pdbx_seq_one_letter_code
_entity_poly.pdbx_strand_id
1 'polypeptide(L)'
;MAYGSAVTGDDEMMALALQQARVSLDAGGVPVGAVLAANGEVVAAGHNERVQRGDPVAHGEISCLRNAGRRASYLDTTLYTTLSPCQLCTGAILLFQIPRVVVGEAHTFAGDLDFLVSKGVEIVLLEDPACVAAMQEFQQRYPQVWSEDIGGR
;
A
#
# COMPACT_ATOMS: atom_id res chain seq x y z
N MET A 1 1.12 20.78 1.67
CA MET A 1 1.09 19.91 2.87
C MET A 1 2.48 19.35 3.08
N ALA A 2 2.92 19.30 4.32
CA ALA A 2 4.24 18.75 4.63
C ALA A 2 4.13 17.26 4.89
N TYR A 3 4.90 16.46 4.17
CA TYR A 3 5.07 15.05 4.47
C TYR A 3 6.21 14.86 5.48
N GLY A 4 6.15 13.77 6.23
CA GLY A 4 7.20 13.40 7.16
C GLY A 4 8.46 12.89 6.45
N SER A 5 9.53 12.78 7.20
CA SER A 5 10.80 12.24 6.70
C SER A 5 10.89 10.75 6.98
N ALA A 6 11.57 10.01 6.10
CA ALA A 6 11.90 8.61 6.32
C ALA A 6 12.77 8.47 7.57
N VAL A 7 12.56 7.37 8.28
CA VAL A 7 13.35 7.00 9.46
C VAL A 7 14.01 5.65 9.24
N THR A 8 14.93 5.28 10.14
CA THR A 8 15.61 3.97 10.10
C THR A 8 14.59 2.83 10.07
N GLY A 9 14.78 1.89 9.16
CA GLY A 9 13.89 0.74 8.97
C GLY A 9 12.84 0.92 7.90
N ASP A 10 12.53 2.13 7.46
CA ASP A 10 11.51 2.37 6.43
C ASP A 10 11.89 1.72 5.10
N ASP A 11 13.14 1.80 4.68
CA ASP A 11 13.60 1.19 3.43
C ASP A 11 13.50 -0.34 3.48
N GLU A 12 13.84 -0.94 4.60
CA GLU A 12 13.76 -2.39 4.79
C GLU A 12 12.33 -2.88 4.73
N MET A 13 11.41 -2.18 5.39
CA MET A 13 9.99 -2.52 5.38
C MET A 13 9.38 -2.31 3.99
N MET A 14 9.79 -1.25 3.29
CA MET A 14 9.33 -1.02 1.92
C MET A 14 9.86 -2.10 0.97
N ALA A 15 11.07 -2.59 1.18
CA ALA A 15 11.61 -3.71 0.39
C ALA A 15 10.75 -4.98 0.56
N LEU A 16 10.28 -5.25 1.77
CA LEU A 16 9.36 -6.36 2.02
C LEU A 16 8.01 -6.14 1.34
N ALA A 17 7.48 -4.92 1.38
CA ALA A 17 6.26 -4.57 0.68
C ALA A 17 6.42 -4.76 -0.84
N LEU A 18 7.57 -4.39 -1.40
CA LEU A 18 7.87 -4.59 -2.81
C LEU A 18 7.95 -6.06 -3.18
N GLN A 19 8.50 -6.92 -2.30
CA GLN A 19 8.48 -8.37 -2.51
C GLN A 19 7.03 -8.88 -2.64
N GLN A 20 6.13 -8.40 -1.79
CA GLN A 20 4.71 -8.74 -1.88
C GLN A 20 4.11 -8.27 -3.21
N ALA A 21 4.45 -7.08 -3.66
CA ALA A 21 4.01 -6.57 -4.95
C ALA A 21 4.46 -7.50 -6.10
N ARG A 22 5.69 -7.97 -6.06
CA ARG A 22 6.23 -8.89 -7.08
C ARG A 22 5.54 -10.25 -7.06
N VAL A 23 5.19 -10.75 -5.89
CA VAL A 23 4.39 -11.99 -5.78
C VAL A 23 3.07 -11.83 -6.52
N SER A 24 2.39 -10.70 -6.39
CA SER A 24 1.15 -10.42 -7.11
C SER A 24 1.39 -10.36 -8.63
N LEU A 25 2.43 -9.63 -9.05
CA LEU A 25 2.76 -9.50 -10.48
C LEU A 25 3.05 -10.86 -11.11
N ASP A 26 3.81 -11.71 -10.44
CA ASP A 26 4.15 -13.04 -10.93
C ASP A 26 2.92 -13.94 -11.05
N ALA A 27 1.90 -13.68 -10.26
CA ALA A 27 0.61 -14.39 -10.32
C ALA A 27 -0.38 -13.75 -11.30
N GLY A 28 0.02 -12.72 -12.05
CA GLY A 28 -0.84 -12.03 -13.01
C GLY A 28 -1.70 -10.92 -12.39
N GLY A 29 -1.43 -10.55 -11.16
CA GLY A 29 -2.18 -9.52 -10.43
C GLY A 29 -1.48 -8.17 -10.38
N VAL A 30 -2.15 -7.22 -9.74
CA VAL A 30 -1.65 -5.86 -9.59
C VAL A 30 -0.48 -5.83 -8.60
N PRO A 31 0.69 -5.27 -8.97
CA PRO A 31 1.86 -5.28 -8.10
C PRO A 31 1.82 -4.17 -7.04
N VAL A 32 0.86 -4.28 -6.14
CA VAL A 32 0.78 -3.47 -4.93
C VAL A 32 0.94 -4.39 -3.74
N GLY A 33 1.93 -4.12 -2.94
CA GLY A 33 2.23 -4.86 -1.72
C GLY A 33 2.20 -3.95 -0.51
N ALA A 34 1.94 -4.53 0.65
CA ALA A 34 1.87 -3.79 1.89
C ALA A 34 2.44 -4.60 3.05
N VAL A 35 2.98 -3.88 4.02
CA VAL A 35 3.48 -4.42 5.29
C VAL A 35 2.91 -3.58 6.41
N LEU A 36 2.39 -4.22 7.43
CA LEU A 36 2.02 -3.57 8.68
C LEU A 36 3.08 -3.90 9.73
N ALA A 37 3.64 -2.88 10.34
CA ALA A 37 4.68 -3.04 11.36
C ALA A 37 4.25 -2.36 12.67
N ALA A 38 4.72 -2.90 13.79
CA ALA A 38 4.54 -2.30 15.10
C ALA A 38 5.84 -2.46 15.87
N ASN A 39 6.35 -1.36 16.43
CA ASN A 39 7.60 -1.36 17.21
C ASN A 39 8.78 -1.96 16.45
N GLY A 40 8.88 -1.68 15.15
CA GLY A 40 9.96 -2.16 14.29
C GLY A 40 9.85 -3.61 13.84
N GLU A 41 8.77 -4.30 14.18
CA GLU A 41 8.55 -5.70 13.80
C GLU A 41 7.37 -5.82 12.83
N VAL A 42 7.48 -6.76 11.88
CA VAL A 42 6.40 -7.05 10.94
C VAL A 42 5.26 -7.76 11.68
N VAL A 43 4.07 -7.16 11.62
CA VAL A 43 2.84 -7.78 12.14
C VAL A 43 2.19 -8.63 11.05
N ALA A 44 2.15 -8.09 9.82
CA ALA A 44 1.54 -8.77 8.68
C ALA A 44 2.08 -8.19 7.38
N ALA A 45 1.93 -8.95 6.31
CA ALA A 45 2.21 -8.52 4.94
C ALA A 45 1.10 -9.03 4.03
N GLY A 46 0.95 -8.40 2.88
CA GLY A 46 -0.03 -8.81 1.89
C GLY A 46 0.19 -8.11 0.57
N HIS A 47 -0.55 -8.54 -0.43
CA HIS A 47 -0.48 -7.97 -1.77
C HIS A 47 -1.86 -7.98 -2.40
N ASN A 48 -2.01 -7.24 -3.48
CA ASN A 48 -3.26 -7.20 -4.24
C ASN A 48 -3.60 -8.60 -4.74
N GLU A 49 -4.83 -9.03 -4.49
CA GLU A 49 -5.35 -10.35 -4.87
C GLU A 49 -6.67 -10.25 -5.66
N ARG A 50 -6.97 -9.08 -6.23
CA ARG A 50 -8.20 -8.90 -7.00
C ARG A 50 -8.33 -9.90 -8.14
N VAL A 51 -7.26 -10.07 -8.90
CA VAL A 51 -7.22 -10.99 -10.03
C VAL A 51 -7.18 -12.43 -9.55
N GLN A 52 -6.30 -12.73 -8.60
CA GLN A 52 -6.05 -14.09 -8.13
C GLN A 52 -7.29 -14.72 -7.47
N ARG A 53 -8.06 -13.92 -6.74
CA ARG A 53 -9.24 -14.38 -5.99
C ARG A 53 -10.57 -13.97 -6.61
N GLY A 54 -10.56 -13.11 -7.62
CA GLY A 54 -11.80 -12.52 -8.12
C GLY A 54 -12.50 -11.67 -7.07
N ASP A 55 -11.74 -11.00 -6.19
CA ASP A 55 -12.24 -10.22 -5.07
C ASP A 55 -12.00 -8.72 -5.33
N PRO A 56 -13.06 -7.93 -5.59
CA PRO A 56 -12.89 -6.53 -5.98
C PRO A 56 -12.30 -5.63 -4.89
N VAL A 57 -12.33 -6.05 -3.64
CA VAL A 57 -11.80 -5.26 -2.53
C VAL A 57 -10.45 -5.77 -2.00
N ALA A 58 -9.88 -6.80 -2.61
CA ALA A 58 -8.61 -7.38 -2.18
C ALA A 58 -7.41 -6.55 -2.65
N HIS A 59 -7.39 -5.27 -2.33
CA HIS A 59 -6.25 -4.40 -2.52
C HIS A 59 -5.09 -4.83 -1.62
N GLY A 60 -3.87 -4.41 -1.91
CA GLY A 60 -2.69 -4.83 -1.15
C GLY A 60 -2.80 -4.48 0.33
N GLU A 61 -3.24 -3.28 0.62
CA GLU A 61 -3.43 -2.80 2.00
C GLU A 61 -4.53 -3.59 2.72
N ILE A 62 -5.64 -3.88 2.03
CA ILE A 62 -6.74 -4.66 2.60
C ILE A 62 -6.30 -6.10 2.89
N SER A 63 -5.60 -6.72 1.95
CA SER A 63 -5.05 -8.07 2.15
C SER A 63 -4.09 -8.12 3.33
N CYS A 64 -3.25 -7.11 3.47
CA CYS A 64 -2.34 -6.97 4.62
C CYS A 64 -3.12 -6.89 5.94
N LEU A 65 -4.15 -6.04 5.99
CA LEU A 65 -4.98 -5.89 7.19
C LEU A 65 -5.75 -7.17 7.53
N ARG A 66 -6.23 -7.90 6.52
CA ARG A 66 -6.85 -9.22 6.74
C ARG A 66 -5.86 -10.19 7.35
N ASN A 67 -4.63 -10.22 6.86
CA ASN A 67 -3.59 -11.10 7.38
C ASN A 67 -3.17 -10.71 8.80
N ALA A 68 -3.22 -9.43 9.14
CA ALA A 68 -2.98 -8.97 10.52
C ALA A 68 -4.04 -9.49 11.48
N GLY A 69 -5.26 -9.66 10.98
CA GLY A 69 -6.38 -10.10 11.77
C GLY A 69 -6.91 -9.02 12.71
N ARG A 70 -7.78 -9.43 13.62
CA ARG A 70 -8.42 -8.52 14.56
C ARG A 70 -7.42 -8.06 15.62
N ARG A 71 -7.31 -6.74 15.79
CA ARG A 71 -6.49 -6.10 16.81
C ARG A 71 -7.36 -5.15 17.64
N ALA A 72 -7.07 -5.05 18.92
CA ALA A 72 -7.77 -4.09 19.79
C ALA A 72 -7.45 -2.64 19.43
N SER A 73 -6.22 -2.39 18.90
CA SER A 73 -5.78 -1.06 18.49
C SER A 73 -4.72 -1.16 17.41
N TYR A 74 -4.73 -0.18 16.50
CA TYR A 74 -3.71 -0.01 15.46
C TYR A 74 -2.86 1.26 15.71
N LEU A 75 -3.00 1.89 16.89
CA LEU A 75 -2.33 3.16 17.20
C LEU A 75 -0.80 3.03 17.29
N ASP A 76 -0.29 1.82 17.46
CA ASP A 76 1.14 1.53 17.51
C ASP A 76 1.73 1.08 16.19
N THR A 77 0.97 1.21 15.09
CA THR A 77 1.36 0.63 13.80
C THR A 77 1.81 1.69 12.79
N THR A 78 2.61 1.21 11.82
CA THR A 78 2.93 1.91 10.57
C THR A 78 2.55 0.98 9.43
N LEU A 79 1.84 1.51 8.45
CA LEU A 79 1.52 0.80 7.20
C LEU A 79 2.49 1.23 6.11
N TYR A 80 3.13 0.26 5.48
CA TYR A 80 3.99 0.46 4.32
C TYR A 80 3.23 -0.05 3.09
N THR A 81 3.09 0.78 2.08
CA THR A 81 2.41 0.40 0.83
C THR A 81 3.21 0.88 -0.36
N THR A 82 3.37 0.04 -1.37
CA THR A 82 4.19 0.34 -2.54
C THR A 82 3.60 1.42 -3.44
N LEU A 83 2.28 1.59 -3.40
CA LEU A 83 1.56 2.59 -4.18
C LEU A 83 0.68 3.43 -3.26
N SER A 84 0.52 4.71 -3.58
CA SER A 84 -0.38 5.61 -2.88
C SER A 84 -1.77 5.00 -2.74
N PRO A 85 -2.35 4.97 -1.52
CA PRO A 85 -3.63 4.30 -1.29
C PRO A 85 -4.80 4.99 -1.99
N CYS A 86 -5.70 4.19 -2.54
CA CYS A 86 -6.96 4.66 -3.12
C CYS A 86 -7.96 5.04 -2.01
N GLN A 87 -9.16 5.47 -2.39
CA GLN A 87 -10.19 5.86 -1.44
C GLN A 87 -10.61 4.71 -0.51
N LEU A 88 -10.67 3.48 -1.02
CA LEU A 88 -11.00 2.32 -0.19
C LEU A 88 -9.97 2.12 0.92
N CYS A 89 -8.69 2.10 0.54
CA CYS A 89 -7.60 1.88 1.50
C CYS A 89 -7.40 3.08 2.42
N THR A 90 -7.59 4.30 1.91
CA THR A 90 -7.62 5.52 2.72
C THR A 90 -8.69 5.43 3.81
N GLY A 91 -9.89 4.96 3.45
CA GLY A 91 -10.95 4.75 4.42
C GLY A 91 -10.57 3.74 5.50
N ALA A 92 -9.92 2.64 5.12
CA ALA A 92 -9.45 1.64 6.09
C ALA A 92 -8.40 2.22 7.04
N ILE A 93 -7.42 2.97 6.51
CA ILE A 93 -6.40 3.64 7.32
C ILE A 93 -7.04 4.54 8.38
N LEU A 94 -8.03 5.33 7.98
CA LEU A 94 -8.71 6.25 8.89
C LEU A 94 -9.60 5.51 9.89
N LEU A 95 -10.32 4.48 9.44
CA LEU A 95 -11.21 3.71 10.30
C LEU A 95 -10.43 3.05 11.45
N PHE A 96 -9.27 2.46 11.14
CA PHE A 96 -8.46 1.76 12.13
C PHE A 96 -7.47 2.70 12.85
N GLN A 97 -7.45 3.98 12.49
CA GLN A 97 -6.60 5.00 13.10
C GLN A 97 -5.11 4.64 13.02
N ILE A 98 -4.68 4.13 11.88
CA ILE A 98 -3.26 3.89 11.63
C ILE A 98 -2.56 5.25 11.56
N PRO A 99 -1.61 5.55 12.48
CA PRO A 99 -1.10 6.92 12.62
C PRO A 99 -0.04 7.30 11.60
N ARG A 100 0.59 6.32 10.95
CA ARG A 100 1.70 6.58 10.03
C ARG A 100 1.62 5.66 8.83
N VAL A 101 1.77 6.22 7.63
CA VAL A 101 1.78 5.47 6.37
C VAL A 101 3.01 5.88 5.57
N VAL A 102 3.82 4.90 5.18
CA VAL A 102 4.97 5.08 4.30
C VAL A 102 4.59 4.58 2.92
N VAL A 103 4.72 5.45 1.93
CA VAL A 103 4.25 5.22 0.56
C VAL A 103 5.46 5.08 -0.36
N GLY A 104 5.51 4.02 -1.14
CA GLY A 104 6.59 3.78 -2.09
C GLY A 104 6.59 4.80 -3.22
N GLU A 105 5.45 5.01 -3.86
CA GLU A 105 5.33 5.99 -4.93
C GLU A 105 3.88 6.49 -5.07
N ALA A 106 3.75 7.69 -5.60
CA ALA A 106 2.46 8.31 -5.92
C ALA A 106 2.45 8.87 -7.36
N HIS A 107 3.41 8.42 -8.18
CA HIS A 107 3.55 8.85 -9.57
C HIS A 107 2.53 8.14 -10.47
N THR A 108 2.41 6.83 -10.32
CA THR A 108 1.46 6.02 -11.10
C THR A 108 0.02 6.37 -10.75
N PHE A 109 -0.25 6.57 -9.48
CA PHE A 109 -1.57 6.93 -8.95
C PHE A 109 -1.37 7.86 -7.77
N ALA A 110 -1.87 9.08 -7.88
CA ALA A 110 -1.63 10.10 -6.86
C ALA A 110 -2.31 9.80 -5.53
N GLY A 111 -3.47 9.14 -5.56
CA GLY A 111 -4.23 8.89 -4.36
C GLY A 111 -4.72 10.18 -3.71
N ASP A 112 -4.89 10.14 -2.40
CA ASP A 112 -5.39 11.28 -1.64
C ASP A 112 -4.54 11.50 -0.37
N LEU A 113 -3.23 11.62 -0.57
CA LEU A 113 -2.27 11.73 0.55
C LEU A 113 -2.51 13.00 1.38
N ASP A 114 -2.84 14.11 0.72
CA ASP A 114 -3.09 15.36 1.43
C ASP A 114 -4.33 15.26 2.33
N PHE A 115 -5.33 14.50 1.91
CA PHE A 115 -6.50 14.23 2.75
C PHE A 115 -6.10 13.45 4.01
N LEU A 116 -5.26 12.43 3.87
CA LEU A 116 -4.74 11.69 5.03
C LEU A 116 -3.98 12.60 5.99
N VAL A 117 -3.12 13.48 5.45
CA VAL A 117 -2.40 14.46 6.27
C VAL A 117 -3.38 15.37 6.99
N SER A 118 -4.44 15.83 6.32
CA SER A 118 -5.45 16.70 6.93
C SER A 118 -6.20 16.02 8.08
N LYS A 119 -6.22 14.68 8.09
CA LYS A 119 -6.84 13.87 9.15
C LYS A 119 -5.85 13.46 10.26
N GLY A 120 -4.62 13.96 10.21
CA GLY A 120 -3.63 13.71 11.25
C GLY A 120 -2.74 12.50 11.02
N VAL A 121 -2.82 11.85 9.85
CA VAL A 121 -1.94 10.72 9.51
C VAL A 121 -0.59 11.28 9.06
N GLU A 122 0.50 10.76 9.62
CA GLU A 122 1.84 11.07 9.12
C GLU A 122 2.07 10.30 7.82
N ILE A 123 2.34 11.00 6.73
CA ILE A 123 2.66 10.42 5.43
C ILE A 123 4.15 10.61 5.14
N VAL A 124 4.83 9.53 4.78
CA VAL A 124 6.19 9.55 4.25
C VAL A 124 6.14 9.03 2.81
N LEU A 125 6.57 9.84 1.85
CA LEU A 125 6.62 9.46 0.45
C LEU A 125 8.08 9.22 0.06
N LEU A 126 8.42 7.96 -0.25
CA LEU A 126 9.81 7.57 -0.54
C LEU A 126 10.23 7.88 -1.97
N GLU A 127 9.28 7.94 -2.90
CA GLU A 127 9.54 8.08 -4.34
C GLU A 127 10.50 6.99 -4.84
N ASP A 128 10.18 5.75 -4.49
CA ASP A 128 11.00 4.57 -4.78
C ASP A 128 10.86 4.18 -6.26
N PRO A 129 11.95 4.27 -7.06
CA PRO A 129 11.87 3.94 -8.47
C PRO A 129 11.56 2.47 -8.74
N ALA A 130 11.86 1.56 -7.83
CA ALA A 130 11.53 0.14 -7.99
C ALA A 130 10.02 -0.10 -7.87
N CYS A 131 9.33 0.65 -7.03
CA CYS A 131 7.87 0.60 -6.93
C CYS A 131 7.22 1.13 -8.22
N VAL A 132 7.74 2.23 -8.76
CA VAL A 132 7.28 2.79 -10.05
C VAL A 132 7.50 1.78 -11.17
N ALA A 133 8.68 1.17 -11.23
CA ALA A 133 9.02 0.21 -12.28
C ALA A 133 8.09 -1.01 -12.28
N ALA A 134 7.73 -1.53 -11.12
CA ALA A 134 6.81 -2.66 -11.01
C ALA A 134 5.43 -2.30 -11.59
N MET A 135 4.92 -1.12 -11.29
CA MET A 135 3.63 -0.67 -11.82
C MET A 135 3.70 -0.40 -13.32
N GLN A 136 4.79 0.16 -13.81
CA GLN A 136 4.99 0.38 -15.26
C GLN A 136 4.98 -0.94 -16.04
N GLU A 137 5.67 -1.95 -15.54
CA GLU A 137 5.66 -3.28 -16.14
C GLU A 137 4.24 -3.84 -16.20
N PHE A 138 3.50 -3.74 -15.12
CA PHE A 138 2.12 -4.21 -15.06
C PHE A 138 1.21 -3.48 -16.03
N GLN A 139 1.29 -2.15 -16.09
CA GLN A 139 0.46 -1.34 -16.98
C GLN A 139 0.72 -1.66 -18.45
N GLN A 140 1.95 -1.98 -18.81
CA GLN A 140 2.31 -2.39 -20.15
C GLN A 140 1.74 -3.76 -20.51
N ARG A 141 1.74 -4.69 -19.54
CA ARG A 141 1.29 -6.06 -19.73
C ARG A 141 -0.23 -6.21 -19.62
N TYR A 142 -0.85 -5.48 -18.70
CA TYR A 142 -2.26 -5.67 -18.34
C TYR A 142 -2.99 -4.33 -18.13
N PRO A 143 -3.05 -3.46 -19.15
CA PRO A 143 -3.63 -2.11 -18.96
C PRO A 143 -5.10 -2.13 -18.56
N GLN A 144 -5.87 -3.12 -19.00
CA GLN A 144 -7.30 -3.23 -18.68
C GLN A 144 -7.52 -3.62 -17.22
N VAL A 145 -6.68 -4.48 -16.68
CA VAL A 145 -6.76 -4.89 -15.27
C VAL A 145 -6.47 -3.70 -14.35
N TRP A 146 -5.50 -2.87 -14.72
CA TRP A 146 -5.21 -1.66 -13.95
C TRP A 146 -6.40 -0.71 -13.94
N SER A 147 -7.04 -0.51 -15.07
CA SER A 147 -8.23 0.34 -15.16
C SER A 147 -9.35 -0.15 -14.25
N GLU A 148 -9.57 -1.46 -14.17
CA GLU A 148 -10.55 -2.04 -13.23
C GLU A 148 -10.20 -1.74 -11.78
N ASP A 149 -8.92 -1.82 -11.42
CA ASP A 149 -8.46 -1.66 -10.03
C ASP A 149 -8.76 -0.27 -9.48
N ILE A 150 -8.76 0.73 -10.32
CA ILE A 150 -9.01 2.14 -9.95
C ILE A 150 -10.40 2.63 -10.37
N GLY A 151 -11.32 1.73 -10.69
CA GLY A 151 -12.70 2.07 -11.03
C GLY A 151 -12.88 2.65 -12.43
N GLY A 152 -12.01 2.30 -13.38
CA GLY A 152 -12.11 2.72 -14.78
C GLY A 152 -11.61 4.13 -15.08
N ARG A 153 -10.73 4.66 -14.26
CA ARG A 153 -10.18 6.03 -14.39
C ARG A 153 -8.85 6.07 -15.11
#